data_f3173ac0c733af7b9fd4b47e68669425
#
_entry.id   f3173ac0c733af7b9fd4b47e68669425
#
_cell.length_a   1.000
_cell.length_b   1.000
_cell.length_c   1.000
_cell.angle_alpha   90.00
_cell.angle_beta   90.00
_cell.angle_gamma   90.00
#
_symmetry.space_group_name_H-M   'P 1'
#
loop_
_entity.id
_entity.type
_entity.pdbx_description
1 polymer ?
#
loop_
_entity_poly.entity_id
_entity_poly.type
_entity_poly.pdbx_seq_one_letter_code
_entity_poly.pdbx_strand_id
1 'polypeptide(L)'
;TGIPVVTTFKGKGQISDDHPLGCGVLGRSGTPVASWFMNEADVLLVLGSSFSNHTGITDYKTIVQVDFEPEALGRKHAVSVPVLGEIGVTVAALRARLAVAKPSFEDQRDEVAARWKIWRAEKQSRLDDDHQKGLNSATIFDALGRHAPDDAILAVDVGNNTYSFGRYFESRRHTVLMSGYLGSIGFSLPAAMGAWVATQEDDPRFK
;
A
#
# COMPACT_ATOMS: atom_id res chain seq x y z
N THR A 1 -8.08 -9.40 14.36
CA THR A 1 -9.08 -10.02 13.47
C THR A 1 -8.48 -11.04 12.53
N GLY A 2 -7.19 -10.98 12.19
CA GLY A 2 -6.57 -11.86 11.18
C GLY A 2 -6.88 -11.48 9.73
N ILE A 3 -7.47 -10.31 9.48
CA ILE A 3 -7.88 -9.84 8.16
C ILE A 3 -6.68 -9.25 7.41
N PRO A 4 -6.43 -9.65 6.14
CA PRO A 4 -5.38 -9.08 5.31
C PRO A 4 -5.57 -7.60 5.03
N VAL A 5 -4.46 -6.87 4.91
CA VAL A 5 -4.47 -5.43 4.62
C VAL A 5 -3.69 -5.16 3.34
N VAL A 6 -4.34 -4.54 2.39
CA VAL A 6 -3.73 -3.99 1.17
C VAL A 6 -3.71 -2.47 1.24
N THR A 7 -2.74 -1.85 0.60
CA THR A 7 -2.67 -0.39 0.51
C THR A 7 -2.90 0.08 -0.91
N THR A 8 -3.40 1.31 -1.06
CA THR A 8 -3.22 2.00 -2.33
C THR A 8 -1.75 2.34 -2.53
N PHE A 9 -1.35 2.73 -3.74
CA PHE A 9 0.02 3.13 -3.98
C PHE A 9 0.43 4.33 -3.10
N LYS A 10 -0.46 5.29 -2.87
CA LYS A 10 -0.24 6.41 -1.94
C LYS A 10 -0.12 5.98 -0.48
N GLY A 11 -0.74 4.87 -0.12
CA GLY A 11 -0.68 4.31 1.23
C GLY A 11 0.54 3.39 1.47
N LYS A 12 1.43 3.23 0.48
CA LYS A 12 2.63 2.41 0.66
C LYS A 12 3.49 2.96 1.81
N GLY A 13 3.94 2.07 2.69
CA GLY A 13 4.67 2.42 3.90
C GLY A 13 3.79 2.61 5.15
N GLN A 14 2.46 2.73 5.01
CA GLN A 14 1.56 2.82 6.17
C GLN A 14 1.43 1.49 6.94
N ILE A 15 1.62 0.39 6.26
CA ILE A 15 1.81 -0.92 6.87
C ILE A 15 3.06 -1.56 6.27
N SER A 16 3.88 -2.17 7.10
CA SER A 16 5.08 -2.88 6.65
C SER A 16 4.71 -4.08 5.76
N ASP A 17 5.47 -4.29 4.69
CA ASP A 17 5.35 -5.50 3.87
C ASP A 17 5.86 -6.76 4.63
N ASP A 18 6.53 -6.58 5.78
CA ASP A 18 6.89 -7.66 6.72
C ASP A 18 5.82 -7.89 7.80
N HIS A 19 4.77 -7.08 7.86
CA HIS A 19 3.67 -7.31 8.80
C HIS A 19 2.92 -8.60 8.41
N PRO A 20 2.59 -9.50 9.36
CA PRO A 20 1.97 -10.80 9.05
C PRO A 20 0.66 -10.74 8.24
N LEU A 21 0.00 -9.59 8.22
CA LEU A 21 -1.23 -9.32 7.46
C LEU A 21 -1.03 -8.28 6.36
N GLY A 22 0.17 -7.76 6.17
CA GLY A 22 0.49 -6.81 5.10
C GLY A 22 0.61 -7.52 3.75
N CYS A 23 -0.14 -7.08 2.75
CA CYS A 23 -0.17 -7.69 1.42
C CYS A 23 0.47 -6.80 0.33
N GLY A 24 1.01 -5.64 0.73
CA GLY A 24 1.60 -4.68 -0.18
C GLY A 24 0.57 -3.81 -0.91
N VAL A 25 1.00 -3.24 -2.02
CA VAL A 25 0.20 -2.31 -2.83
C VAL A 25 -0.76 -3.07 -3.74
N LEU A 26 -1.99 -2.59 -3.85
CA LEU A 26 -2.99 -3.07 -4.79
C LEU A 26 -2.93 -2.26 -6.11
N GLY A 27 -3.22 -2.92 -7.22
CA GLY A 27 -3.40 -2.29 -8.53
C GLY A 27 -2.21 -2.43 -9.46
N ARG A 28 -2.11 -1.54 -10.46
CA ARG A 28 -1.11 -1.65 -11.54
C ARG A 28 0.34 -1.63 -11.06
N SER A 29 0.62 -0.89 -9.99
CA SER A 29 1.94 -0.82 -9.34
C SER A 29 2.07 -1.81 -8.19
N GLY A 30 1.14 -2.76 -8.09
CA GLY A 30 0.97 -3.57 -6.92
C GLY A 30 1.63 -4.94 -7.00
N THR A 31 1.54 -5.64 -5.89
CA THR A 31 2.02 -7.00 -5.73
C THR A 31 0.97 -8.02 -6.19
N PRO A 32 1.37 -9.20 -6.70
CA PRO A 32 0.43 -10.30 -6.91
C PRO A 32 -0.27 -10.75 -5.64
N VAL A 33 0.37 -10.57 -4.48
CA VAL A 33 -0.19 -10.87 -3.15
C VAL A 33 -1.44 -10.03 -2.90
N ALA A 34 -1.36 -8.70 -3.06
CA ALA A 34 -2.51 -7.81 -2.89
C ALA A 34 -3.63 -8.12 -3.88
N SER A 35 -3.29 -8.43 -5.14
CA SER A 35 -4.27 -8.79 -6.18
C SER A 35 -4.98 -10.10 -5.86
N TRP A 36 -4.27 -11.07 -5.30
CA TRP A 36 -4.87 -12.34 -4.90
C TRP A 36 -5.92 -12.14 -3.82
N PHE A 37 -5.58 -11.42 -2.73
CA PHE A 37 -6.55 -11.13 -1.66
C PHE A 37 -7.72 -10.26 -2.12
N MET A 38 -7.51 -9.33 -3.05
CA MET A 38 -8.60 -8.58 -3.68
C MET A 38 -9.57 -9.50 -4.40
N ASN A 39 -9.08 -10.52 -5.12
CA ASN A 39 -9.92 -11.44 -5.87
C ASN A 39 -10.68 -12.42 -4.95
N GLU A 40 -10.05 -12.89 -3.89
CA GLU A 40 -10.63 -13.90 -2.97
C GLU A 40 -11.55 -13.29 -1.90
N ALA A 41 -11.43 -12.00 -1.61
CA ALA A 41 -12.23 -11.36 -0.58
C ALA A 41 -13.73 -11.39 -0.89
N ASP A 42 -14.57 -11.70 0.10
CA ASP A 42 -16.03 -11.59 0.01
C ASP A 42 -16.52 -10.16 0.26
N VAL A 43 -15.83 -9.44 1.15
CA VAL A 43 -16.15 -8.07 1.57
C VAL A 43 -14.91 -7.22 1.57
N LEU A 44 -15.03 -6.00 1.09
CA LEU A 44 -13.97 -5.00 1.13
C LEU A 44 -14.32 -3.91 2.14
N LEU A 45 -13.50 -3.75 3.16
CA LEU A 45 -13.53 -2.57 4.02
C LEU A 45 -12.51 -1.55 3.46
N VAL A 46 -13.00 -0.46 2.93
CA VAL A 46 -12.21 0.56 2.24
C VAL A 46 -12.14 1.82 3.10
N LEU A 47 -10.94 2.22 3.48
CA LEU A 47 -10.67 3.33 4.38
C LEU A 47 -9.96 4.46 3.61
N GLY A 48 -10.67 5.55 3.28
CA GLY A 48 -10.12 6.75 2.66
C GLY A 48 -9.46 6.55 1.29
N SER A 49 -9.89 5.54 0.53
CA SER A 49 -9.36 5.33 -0.83
C SER A 49 -10.20 6.06 -1.87
N SER A 50 -9.51 6.78 -2.78
CA SER A 50 -10.16 7.50 -3.88
C SER A 50 -10.72 6.62 -5.00
N PHE A 51 -10.53 5.31 -4.94
CA PHE A 51 -10.93 4.35 -5.99
C PHE A 51 -10.44 4.73 -7.40
N SER A 52 -9.21 5.22 -7.52
CA SER A 52 -8.67 5.55 -8.83
C SER A 52 -8.55 4.30 -9.70
N ASN A 53 -8.56 4.48 -11.03
CA ASN A 53 -8.44 3.39 -12.00
C ASN A 53 -7.13 2.57 -11.85
N HIS A 54 -6.14 3.11 -11.14
CA HIS A 54 -4.88 2.44 -10.87
C HIS A 54 -4.95 1.50 -9.66
N THR A 55 -5.95 1.65 -8.79
CA THR A 55 -6.07 0.86 -7.56
C THR A 55 -6.53 -0.58 -7.81
N GLY A 56 -7.32 -0.80 -8.89
CA GLY A 56 -7.74 -2.17 -9.27
C GLY A 56 -8.74 -2.79 -8.29
N ILE A 57 -9.66 -2.00 -7.76
CA ILE A 57 -10.76 -2.49 -6.91
C ILE A 57 -11.78 -3.22 -7.77
N THR A 58 -12.23 -4.37 -7.30
CA THR A 58 -13.24 -5.18 -7.95
C THR A 58 -14.64 -4.65 -7.61
N ASP A 59 -15.42 -4.26 -8.61
CA ASP A 59 -16.68 -3.53 -8.49
C ASP A 59 -17.90 -4.39 -8.15
N TYR A 60 -17.80 -5.72 -8.30
CA TYR A 60 -18.88 -6.66 -7.98
C TYR A 60 -18.85 -7.20 -6.54
N LYS A 61 -17.88 -6.79 -5.73
CA LYS A 61 -17.75 -7.19 -4.33
C LYS A 61 -18.64 -6.35 -3.42
N THR A 62 -18.99 -6.89 -2.27
CA THR A 62 -19.61 -6.09 -1.21
C THR A 62 -18.59 -5.10 -0.66
N ILE A 63 -18.88 -3.79 -0.79
CA ILE A 63 -17.97 -2.72 -0.39
C ILE A 63 -18.56 -1.94 0.77
N VAL A 64 -17.81 -1.85 1.87
CA VAL A 64 -18.02 -0.89 2.96
C VAL A 64 -16.99 0.20 2.78
N GLN A 65 -17.42 1.40 2.40
CA GLN A 65 -16.52 2.54 2.17
C GLN A 65 -16.65 3.55 3.31
N VAL A 66 -15.54 3.87 3.93
CA VAL A 66 -15.42 4.93 4.95
C VAL A 66 -14.67 6.10 4.35
N ASP A 67 -15.27 7.28 4.36
CA ASP A 67 -14.63 8.52 3.93
C ASP A 67 -15.20 9.71 4.72
N PHE A 68 -14.41 10.77 4.90
CA PHE A 68 -14.88 12.00 5.52
C PHE A 68 -15.48 12.98 4.49
N GLU A 69 -15.25 12.76 3.20
CA GLU A 69 -15.86 13.52 2.11
C GLU A 69 -17.12 12.80 1.61
N PRO A 70 -18.32 13.37 1.81
CA PRO A 70 -19.55 12.71 1.41
C PRO A 70 -19.60 12.42 -0.10
N GLU A 71 -18.99 13.27 -0.92
CA GLU A 71 -18.95 13.13 -2.37
C GLU A 71 -17.99 12.03 -2.86
N ALA A 72 -17.10 11.52 -1.98
CA ALA A 72 -16.24 10.40 -2.30
C ALA A 72 -16.98 9.06 -2.23
N LEU A 73 -18.03 9.00 -1.40
CA LEU A 73 -18.80 7.78 -1.16
C LEU A 73 -19.61 7.40 -2.42
N GLY A 74 -19.30 6.24 -2.98
CA GLY A 74 -20.00 5.72 -4.16
C GLY A 74 -19.66 6.40 -5.48
N ARG A 75 -18.73 7.35 -5.52
CA ARG A 75 -18.42 8.15 -6.72
C ARG A 75 -17.88 7.33 -7.88
N LYS A 76 -17.09 6.30 -7.61
CA LYS A 76 -16.39 5.49 -8.63
C LYS A 76 -16.98 4.09 -8.79
N HIS A 77 -17.43 3.49 -7.70
CA HIS A 77 -18.00 2.16 -7.66
C HIS A 77 -19.26 2.17 -6.78
N ALA A 78 -20.19 1.29 -7.08
CA ALA A 78 -21.33 1.06 -6.19
C ALA A 78 -20.84 0.59 -4.83
N VAL A 79 -21.35 1.20 -3.77
CA VAL A 79 -20.97 0.91 -2.39
C VAL A 79 -22.15 0.31 -1.65
N SER A 80 -21.96 -0.86 -1.06
CA SER A 80 -23.03 -1.55 -0.32
C SER A 80 -23.34 -0.84 0.99
N VAL A 81 -22.32 -0.32 1.68
CA VAL A 81 -22.46 0.39 2.95
C VAL A 81 -21.56 1.64 2.92
N PRO A 82 -22.11 2.83 2.62
CA PRO A 82 -21.38 4.08 2.75
C PRO A 82 -21.35 4.53 4.21
N VAL A 83 -20.18 4.90 4.70
CA VAL A 83 -19.96 5.39 6.07
C VAL A 83 -19.28 6.75 6.01
N LEU A 84 -20.01 7.80 6.30
CA LEU A 84 -19.46 9.15 6.42
C LEU A 84 -18.82 9.33 7.80
N GLY A 85 -17.51 9.55 7.83
CA GLY A 85 -16.78 9.75 9.08
C GLY A 85 -15.28 9.87 8.89
N GLU A 86 -14.63 10.45 9.90
CA GLU A 86 -13.18 10.45 9.98
C GLU A 86 -12.69 9.02 10.23
N ILE A 87 -11.63 8.61 9.55
CA ILE A 87 -11.19 7.21 9.51
C ILE A 87 -10.74 6.70 10.87
N GLY A 88 -9.93 7.47 11.60
CA GLY A 88 -9.42 7.08 12.90
C GLY A 88 -10.55 6.90 13.94
N VAL A 89 -11.49 7.84 13.97
CA VAL A 89 -12.68 7.77 14.85
C VAL A 89 -13.55 6.57 14.48
N THR A 90 -13.79 6.36 13.18
CA THR A 90 -14.60 5.24 12.70
C THR A 90 -13.95 3.89 13.02
N VAL A 91 -12.63 3.75 12.81
CA VAL A 91 -11.88 2.54 13.14
C VAL A 91 -11.89 2.28 14.66
N ALA A 92 -11.75 3.32 15.49
CA ALA A 92 -11.85 3.20 16.95
C ALA A 92 -13.24 2.70 17.38
N ALA A 93 -14.30 3.27 16.82
CA ALA A 93 -15.68 2.84 17.08
C ALA A 93 -15.93 1.40 16.61
N LEU A 94 -15.45 1.05 15.40
CA LEU A 94 -15.54 -0.31 14.89
C LEU A 94 -14.82 -1.31 15.79
N ARG A 95 -13.60 -0.99 16.23
CA ARG A 95 -12.82 -1.81 17.17
C ARG A 95 -13.59 -2.06 18.47
N ALA A 96 -14.20 -1.02 19.04
CA ALA A 96 -15.00 -1.15 20.25
C ALA A 96 -16.21 -2.09 20.04
N ARG A 97 -16.90 -1.96 18.91
CA ARG A 97 -18.04 -2.82 18.56
C ARG A 97 -17.62 -4.28 18.36
N LEU A 98 -16.51 -4.51 17.66
CA LEU A 98 -15.96 -5.85 17.43
C LEU A 98 -15.52 -6.53 18.74
N ALA A 99 -14.97 -5.76 19.70
CA ALA A 99 -14.59 -6.28 21.00
C ALA A 99 -15.80 -6.80 21.81
N VAL A 100 -16.97 -6.20 21.64
CA VAL A 100 -18.23 -6.63 22.27
C VAL A 100 -18.85 -7.79 21.52
N ALA A 101 -18.98 -7.67 20.20
CA ALA A 101 -19.66 -8.66 19.34
C ALA A 101 -18.86 -9.96 19.19
N LYS A 102 -17.52 -9.88 19.33
CA LYS A 102 -16.58 -11.02 19.19
C LYS A 102 -16.87 -11.91 17.99
N PRO A 103 -17.04 -11.37 16.77
CA PRO A 103 -17.23 -12.18 15.59
C PRO A 103 -16.01 -13.06 15.37
N SER A 104 -16.22 -14.25 14.83
CA SER A 104 -15.14 -15.14 14.40
C SER A 104 -14.72 -14.73 12.99
N PHE A 105 -13.43 -14.48 12.81
CA PHE A 105 -12.81 -14.30 11.50
C PHE A 105 -11.77 -15.42 11.30
N GLU A 106 -11.64 -15.89 10.09
CA GLU A 106 -10.55 -16.78 9.72
C GLU A 106 -9.22 -15.98 9.73
N ASP A 107 -8.22 -16.54 10.40
CA ASP A 107 -6.90 -15.91 10.45
C ASP A 107 -6.13 -16.20 9.15
N GLN A 108 -5.85 -15.17 8.38
CA GLN A 108 -5.22 -15.26 7.06
C GLN A 108 -3.69 -15.14 7.08
N ARG A 109 -3.04 -15.12 8.25
CA ARG A 109 -1.58 -14.93 8.34
C ARG A 109 -0.79 -15.98 7.57
N ASP A 110 -1.19 -17.24 7.66
CA ASP A 110 -0.52 -18.33 6.98
C ASP A 110 -0.65 -18.22 5.45
N GLU A 111 -1.83 -17.84 4.97
CA GLU A 111 -2.06 -17.61 3.55
C GLU A 111 -1.29 -16.38 3.04
N VAL A 112 -1.25 -15.28 3.81
CA VAL A 112 -0.41 -14.12 3.48
C VAL A 112 1.06 -14.53 3.37
N ALA A 113 1.57 -15.31 4.33
CA ALA A 113 2.94 -15.79 4.30
C ALA A 113 3.22 -16.69 3.09
N ALA A 114 2.29 -17.58 2.74
CA ALA A 114 2.39 -18.44 1.57
C ALA A 114 2.44 -17.64 0.26
N ARG A 115 1.59 -16.61 0.10
CA ARG A 115 1.59 -15.73 -1.08
C ARG A 115 2.86 -14.92 -1.20
N TRP A 116 3.36 -14.37 -0.10
CA TRP A 116 4.65 -13.69 -0.08
C TRP A 116 5.81 -14.61 -0.45
N LYS A 117 5.81 -15.85 0.02
CA LYS A 117 6.83 -16.86 -0.36
C LYS A 117 6.86 -17.10 -1.86
N ILE A 118 5.70 -17.26 -2.50
CA ILE A 118 5.57 -17.43 -3.95
C ILE A 118 6.11 -16.19 -4.68
N TRP A 119 5.67 -15.00 -4.27
CA TRP A 119 6.10 -13.76 -4.91
C TRP A 119 7.60 -13.48 -4.75
N ARG A 120 8.15 -13.74 -3.57
CA ARG A 120 9.60 -13.57 -3.34
C ARG A 120 10.43 -14.56 -4.16
N ALA A 121 9.96 -15.79 -4.36
CA ALA A 121 10.62 -16.74 -5.25
C ALA A 121 10.58 -16.26 -6.72
N GLU A 122 9.46 -15.73 -7.19
CA GLU A 122 9.37 -15.13 -8.53
C GLU A 122 10.27 -13.89 -8.68
N LYS A 123 10.35 -13.03 -7.67
CA LYS A 123 11.31 -11.90 -7.67
C LYS A 123 12.74 -12.41 -7.79
N GLN A 124 13.10 -13.41 -7.00
CA GLN A 124 14.46 -13.99 -7.03
C GLN A 124 14.82 -14.51 -8.42
N SER A 125 13.93 -15.24 -9.09
CA SER A 125 14.19 -15.72 -10.45
C SER A 125 14.44 -14.59 -11.45
N ARG A 126 13.88 -13.39 -11.21
CA ARG A 126 14.11 -12.20 -12.05
C ARG A 126 15.44 -11.51 -11.77
N LEU A 127 16.02 -11.68 -10.57
CA LEU A 127 17.36 -11.16 -10.26
C LEU A 127 18.43 -11.91 -11.05
N ASP A 128 18.20 -13.19 -11.31
CA ASP A 128 19.15 -14.07 -11.99
C ASP A 128 19.05 -13.93 -13.54
N ASP A 129 18.07 -13.16 -14.03
CA ASP A 129 17.82 -12.99 -15.47
C ASP A 129 18.66 -11.85 -16.04
N ASP A 130 19.80 -12.22 -16.62
CA ASP A 130 20.71 -11.28 -17.30
C ASP A 130 20.31 -11.10 -18.76
N HIS A 131 19.57 -10.04 -19.06
CA HIS A 131 19.22 -9.67 -20.41
C HIS A 131 20.34 -8.98 -21.21
N GLN A 132 21.54 -8.83 -20.64
CA GLN A 132 22.71 -8.15 -21.24
C GLN A 132 22.44 -6.70 -21.71
N LYS A 133 21.37 -6.10 -21.22
CA LYS A 133 20.91 -4.73 -21.57
C LYS A 133 20.81 -3.81 -20.36
N GLY A 134 21.60 -4.06 -19.33
CA GLY A 134 21.58 -3.33 -18.06
C GLY A 134 20.79 -4.05 -16.97
N LEU A 135 20.67 -3.40 -15.82
CA LEU A 135 20.00 -3.98 -14.65
C LEU A 135 18.47 -3.90 -14.78
N ASN A 136 17.79 -4.98 -14.46
CA ASN A 136 16.33 -4.97 -14.39
C ASN A 136 15.82 -4.30 -13.11
N SER A 137 14.55 -3.89 -13.11
CA SER A 137 13.94 -3.20 -11.96
C SER A 137 13.92 -4.04 -10.68
N ALA A 138 13.76 -5.35 -10.78
CA ALA A 138 13.78 -6.21 -9.59
C ALA A 138 15.13 -6.14 -8.89
N THR A 139 16.23 -6.21 -9.65
CA THR A 139 17.60 -6.10 -9.13
C THR A 139 17.85 -4.74 -8.44
N ILE A 140 17.40 -3.64 -9.08
CA ILE A 140 17.59 -2.29 -8.53
C ILE A 140 16.84 -2.15 -7.19
N PHE A 141 15.58 -2.55 -7.14
CA PHE A 141 14.77 -2.37 -5.94
C PHE A 141 15.07 -3.40 -4.84
N ASP A 142 15.59 -4.57 -5.19
CA ASP A 142 16.14 -5.50 -4.21
C ASP A 142 17.41 -4.92 -3.55
N ALA A 143 18.33 -4.38 -4.34
CA ALA A 143 19.51 -3.71 -3.81
C ALA A 143 19.14 -2.50 -2.94
N LEU A 144 18.19 -1.68 -3.38
CA LEU A 144 17.68 -0.56 -2.58
C LEU A 144 17.11 -1.06 -1.24
N GLY A 145 16.30 -2.12 -1.26
CA GLY A 145 15.70 -2.70 -0.05
C GLY A 145 16.70 -3.27 0.95
N ARG A 146 17.87 -3.73 0.45
CA ARG A 146 18.96 -4.23 1.31
C ARG A 146 19.83 -3.12 1.92
N HIS A 147 19.94 -2.00 1.24
CA HIS A 147 20.89 -0.94 1.62
C HIS A 147 20.23 0.32 2.19
N ALA A 148 18.95 0.58 1.90
CA ALA A 148 18.24 1.70 2.49
C ALA A 148 18.02 1.46 3.99
N PRO A 149 18.26 2.47 4.86
CA PRO A 149 17.86 2.41 6.26
C PRO A 149 16.36 2.11 6.38
N ASP A 150 15.96 1.33 7.39
CA ASP A 150 14.57 0.90 7.57
C ASP A 150 13.57 2.06 7.77
N ASP A 151 14.05 3.19 8.25
CA ASP A 151 13.28 4.41 8.53
C ASP A 151 13.54 5.52 7.51
N ALA A 152 14.14 5.19 6.37
CA ALA A 152 14.42 6.18 5.33
C ALA A 152 13.13 6.81 4.77
N ILE A 153 13.22 8.10 4.43
CA ILE A 153 12.21 8.81 3.67
C ILE A 153 12.56 8.68 2.18
N LEU A 154 11.68 8.04 1.42
CA LEU A 154 11.87 7.73 0.02
C LEU A 154 10.98 8.61 -0.85
N ALA A 155 11.58 9.53 -1.60
CA ALA A 155 10.87 10.34 -2.57
C ALA A 155 10.91 9.65 -3.95
N VAL A 156 9.75 9.24 -4.45
CA VAL A 156 9.62 8.47 -5.69
C VAL A 156 9.08 9.35 -6.81
N ASP A 157 9.86 9.49 -7.88
CA ASP A 157 9.44 10.24 -9.06
C ASP A 157 8.46 9.46 -9.94
N VAL A 158 7.85 10.16 -10.89
CA VAL A 158 6.85 9.60 -11.81
C VAL A 158 7.54 8.99 -13.04
N GLY A 159 7.08 7.81 -13.43
CA GLY A 159 7.59 7.06 -14.57
C GLY A 159 7.44 5.55 -14.39
N ASN A 160 8.09 4.76 -15.24
CA ASN A 160 8.11 3.31 -15.11
C ASN A 160 8.73 2.84 -13.78
N ASN A 161 9.70 3.59 -13.25
CA ASN A 161 10.27 3.36 -11.92
C ASN A 161 9.21 3.35 -10.82
N THR A 162 8.16 4.18 -10.92
CA THR A 162 7.06 4.22 -9.96
C THR A 162 6.33 2.88 -9.88
N TYR A 163 5.98 2.31 -11.04
CA TYR A 163 5.33 0.99 -11.09
C TYR A 163 6.23 -0.11 -10.52
N SER A 164 7.50 -0.06 -10.88
CA SER A 164 8.49 -1.02 -10.40
C SER A 164 8.74 -0.89 -8.90
N PHE A 165 8.80 0.34 -8.37
CA PHE A 165 8.93 0.59 -6.94
C PHE A 165 7.75 -0.03 -6.16
N GLY A 166 6.52 0.24 -6.55
CA GLY A 166 5.34 -0.30 -5.88
C GLY A 166 5.30 -1.82 -5.85
N ARG A 167 5.81 -2.45 -6.90
CA ARG A 167 5.81 -3.91 -7.08
C ARG A 167 6.97 -4.63 -6.41
N TYR A 168 8.20 -4.10 -6.51
CA TYR A 168 9.41 -4.81 -6.11
C TYR A 168 9.99 -4.36 -4.78
N PHE A 169 9.81 -3.08 -4.42
CA PHE A 169 10.32 -2.56 -3.15
C PHE A 169 9.42 -2.97 -1.99
N GLU A 170 9.95 -3.71 -1.03
CA GLU A 170 9.25 -4.08 0.20
C GLU A 170 9.53 -3.02 1.28
N SER A 171 8.48 -2.29 1.67
CA SER A 171 8.58 -1.26 2.71
C SER A 171 8.53 -1.88 4.09
N ARG A 172 9.38 -1.39 5.00
CA ARG A 172 9.34 -1.73 6.43
C ARG A 172 8.77 -0.57 7.24
N ARG A 173 9.62 0.34 7.69
CA ARG A 173 9.24 1.57 8.39
C ARG A 173 9.44 2.82 7.54
N HIS A 174 9.65 2.64 6.25
CA HIS A 174 9.92 3.73 5.31
C HIS A 174 8.74 4.68 5.19
N THR A 175 9.02 5.97 5.13
CA THR A 175 8.05 6.96 4.67
C THR A 175 8.18 7.13 3.17
N VAL A 176 7.07 7.05 2.43
CA VAL A 176 7.07 7.15 0.98
C VAL A 176 6.36 8.42 0.54
N LEU A 177 7.07 9.27 -0.19
CA LEU A 177 6.57 10.50 -0.79
C LEU A 177 6.43 10.34 -2.30
N MET A 178 5.29 10.69 -2.88
CA MET A 178 5.07 10.59 -4.33
C MET A 178 4.01 11.56 -4.82
N SER A 179 4.11 11.95 -6.11
CA SER A 179 3.07 12.69 -6.81
C SER A 179 1.96 11.75 -7.27
N GLY A 180 1.11 11.32 -6.34
CA GLY A 180 0.11 10.28 -6.59
C GLY A 180 -1.22 10.79 -7.14
N TYR A 181 -1.38 12.08 -7.42
CA TYR A 181 -2.61 12.65 -7.98
C TYR A 181 -2.42 13.09 -9.44
N LEU A 182 -1.54 14.04 -9.70
CA LEU A 182 -1.27 14.54 -11.05
C LEU A 182 -0.16 13.79 -11.78
N GLY A 183 0.67 13.03 -11.07
CA GLY A 183 1.77 12.31 -11.69
C GLY A 183 2.83 13.26 -12.25
N SER A 184 3.23 14.28 -11.48
CA SER A 184 4.19 15.30 -11.92
C SER A 184 5.61 14.74 -11.94
N ILE A 185 6.22 14.66 -13.10
CA ILE A 185 7.63 14.30 -13.29
C ILE A 185 8.49 15.41 -12.66
N GLY A 186 9.60 15.02 -11.99
CA GLY A 186 10.47 15.94 -11.28
C GLY A 186 10.08 16.18 -9.80
N PHE A 187 9.03 15.52 -9.32
CA PHE A 187 8.54 15.63 -7.94
C PHE A 187 9.56 15.17 -6.91
N SER A 188 10.32 14.12 -7.20
CA SER A 188 11.16 13.45 -6.18
C SER A 188 12.24 14.34 -5.60
N LEU A 189 12.88 15.17 -6.42
CA LEU A 189 13.98 16.04 -5.95
C LEU A 189 13.49 17.07 -4.92
N PRO A 190 12.51 17.94 -5.21
CA PRO A 190 12.02 18.90 -4.22
C PRO A 190 11.39 18.22 -3.00
N ALA A 191 10.73 17.06 -3.17
CA ALA A 191 10.20 16.30 -2.05
C ALA A 191 11.30 15.78 -1.12
N ALA A 192 12.40 15.26 -1.68
CA ALA A 192 13.55 14.81 -0.90
C ALA A 192 14.24 15.99 -0.17
N MET A 193 14.37 17.14 -0.84
CA MET A 193 14.90 18.36 -0.21
C MET A 193 14.02 18.82 0.95
N GLY A 194 12.70 18.85 0.77
CA GLY A 194 11.76 19.21 1.83
C GLY A 194 11.81 18.24 3.01
N ALA A 195 11.89 16.95 2.74
CA ALA A 195 12.04 15.92 3.76
C ALA A 195 13.36 16.09 4.53
N TRP A 196 14.46 16.37 3.83
CA TRP A 196 15.75 16.62 4.48
C TRP A 196 15.68 17.85 5.39
N VAL A 197 15.11 18.96 4.93
CA VAL A 197 14.91 20.16 5.77
C VAL A 197 14.08 19.84 6.99
N ALA A 198 12.96 19.16 6.83
CA ALA A 198 12.06 18.80 7.93
C ALA A 198 12.74 17.91 9.00
N THR A 199 13.72 17.09 8.60
CA THR A 199 14.46 16.24 9.54
C THR A 199 15.64 16.97 10.23
N GLN A 200 16.04 18.13 9.73
CA GLN A 200 17.09 18.96 10.36
C GLN A 200 16.54 19.97 11.39
N GLU A 201 15.25 20.30 11.28
CA GLU A 201 14.63 21.24 12.20
C GLU A 201 14.25 20.53 13.52
N ASP A 202 14.65 21.13 14.64
CA ASP A 202 14.21 20.70 15.99
C ASP A 202 12.74 21.08 16.28
N ASP A 203 11.92 21.16 15.26
CA ASP A 203 10.51 21.48 15.34
C ASP A 203 9.72 20.25 15.82
N PRO A 204 9.04 20.29 16.98
CA PRO A 204 8.30 19.16 17.51
C PRO A 204 7.14 18.70 16.60
N ARG A 205 6.74 19.51 15.59
CA ARG A 205 5.74 19.12 14.60
C ARG A 205 6.23 18.07 13.61
N PHE A 206 7.55 17.85 13.53
CA PHE A 206 8.18 16.91 12.61
C PHE A 206 8.84 15.70 13.31
N LYS A 207 8.63 15.57 14.62
CA LYS A 207 9.12 14.45 15.45
C LYS A 207 8.04 13.40 15.69
#